data_4c41cc54b48d752bfc7ee1dab956145c
#
_entry.id   4c41cc54b48d752bfc7ee1dab956145c
#
_cell.length_a   1.000
_cell.length_b   1.000
_cell.length_c   1.000
_cell.angle_alpha   90.00
_cell.angle_beta   90.00
_cell.angle_gamma   90.00
#
_symmetry.space_group_name_H-M   'P 1'
#
loop_
_entity.id
_entity.type
_entity.pdbx_description
1 polymer ?
#
loop_
_entity_poly.entity_id
_entity_poly.type
_entity_poly.pdbx_seq_one_letter_code
_entity_poly.pdbx_strand_id
1 'polypeptide(L)'
;MDGSGWQDVYRLLKKDGYSVSVVQNPTLSLDGDVAATRQVIDAQIDPVVLVGHSYGGVVVTEAGTHPKVTGLAYIAAFAPDTGESVNTLIANPPPGAPVPPIVPTSDGFLLLDRAKYHHSFAADLTTEQAAFMADSQVPWGVDALNGTISAPAWRVKPSWYLVATEDRMIPPPAQRSMAARAGSTVVEVAGSHAIYVSQPAAVAALIKEAATEVSSAGR
;
A
#
# COMPACT_ATOMS: atom_id res chain seq x y z
N MET A 1 -3.32 -8.45 -4.99
CA MET A 1 -2.20 -9.16 -4.31
C MET A 1 -2.63 -9.49 -2.91
N ASP A 2 -2.40 -10.70 -2.44
CA ASP A 2 -2.64 -11.12 -1.07
C ASP A 2 -1.47 -10.74 -0.13
N GLY A 3 -1.54 -11.18 1.13
CA GLY A 3 -0.50 -10.90 2.12
C GLY A 3 0.82 -11.66 1.95
N SER A 4 0.92 -12.61 1.02
CA SER A 4 2.09 -13.50 0.91
C SER A 4 3.40 -12.76 0.56
N GLY A 5 3.30 -11.69 -0.23
CA GLY A 5 4.46 -10.87 -0.61
C GLY A 5 5.13 -10.13 0.55
N TRP A 6 4.47 -10.02 1.71
CA TRP A 6 5.02 -9.38 2.91
C TRP A 6 5.96 -10.28 3.73
N GLN A 7 6.17 -11.53 3.33
CA GLN A 7 6.85 -12.54 4.15
C GLN A 7 8.25 -12.10 4.62
N ASP A 8 9.05 -11.48 3.76
CA ASP A 8 10.42 -11.09 4.12
C ASP A 8 10.44 -9.83 5.00
N VAL A 9 9.56 -8.85 4.75
CA VAL A 9 9.36 -7.71 5.66
C VAL A 9 8.89 -8.19 7.04
N TYR A 10 7.93 -9.13 7.07
CA TYR A 10 7.45 -9.75 8.30
C TYR A 10 8.60 -10.40 9.09
N ARG A 11 9.45 -11.21 8.44
CA ARG A 11 10.60 -11.85 9.09
C ARG A 11 11.57 -10.85 9.70
N LEU A 12 11.87 -9.77 9.00
CA LEU A 12 12.77 -8.71 9.47
C LEU A 12 12.19 -8.01 10.69
N LEU A 13 10.92 -7.63 10.68
CA LEU A 13 10.26 -6.98 11.80
C LEU A 13 10.16 -7.92 13.02
N LYS A 14 9.80 -9.20 12.79
CA LYS A 14 9.73 -10.20 13.88
C LYS A 14 11.09 -10.46 14.53
N LYS A 15 12.17 -10.49 13.73
CA LYS A 15 13.54 -10.63 14.24
C LYS A 15 13.92 -9.48 15.19
N ASP A 16 13.42 -8.28 14.92
CA ASP A 16 13.67 -7.09 15.72
C ASP A 16 12.65 -6.90 16.88
N GLY A 17 11.81 -7.91 17.15
CA GLY A 17 10.92 -7.95 18.31
C GLY A 17 9.54 -7.32 18.12
N TYR A 18 9.19 -6.87 16.92
CA TYR A 18 7.87 -6.28 16.66
C TYR A 18 6.75 -7.32 16.62
N SER A 19 5.58 -6.96 17.14
CA SER A 19 4.33 -7.67 16.85
C SER A 19 3.87 -7.30 15.45
N VAL A 20 3.59 -8.29 14.60
CA VAL A 20 3.20 -8.06 13.20
C VAL A 20 1.99 -8.92 12.86
N SER A 21 0.97 -8.30 12.29
CA SER A 21 -0.20 -8.97 11.71
C SER A 21 -0.32 -8.59 10.24
N VAL A 22 -0.59 -9.56 9.37
CA VAL A 22 -0.80 -9.32 7.93
C VAL A 22 -2.29 -9.47 7.65
N VAL A 23 -2.93 -8.36 7.25
CA VAL A 23 -4.35 -8.35 6.91
C VAL A 23 -4.56 -9.02 5.56
N GLN A 24 -5.54 -9.91 5.47
CA GLN A 24 -6.02 -10.49 4.22
C GLN A 24 -7.28 -9.75 3.79
N ASN A 25 -7.11 -8.73 2.96
CA ASN A 25 -8.20 -7.93 2.44
C ASN A 25 -8.99 -8.70 1.36
N PRO A 26 -10.34 -8.70 1.41
CA PRO A 26 -11.17 -9.29 0.37
C PRO A 26 -10.97 -8.66 -1.01
N THR A 27 -10.57 -7.39 -1.07
CA THR A 27 -10.38 -6.58 -2.28
C THR A 27 -11.63 -6.40 -3.14
N LEU A 28 -12.82 -6.57 -2.56
CA LEU A 28 -14.11 -6.46 -3.24
C LEU A 28 -14.66 -5.04 -3.19
N SER A 29 -14.56 -4.38 -2.03
CA SER A 29 -14.98 -3.00 -1.80
C SER A 29 -14.11 -2.35 -0.73
N LEU A 30 -13.99 -1.03 -0.76
CA LEU A 30 -13.24 -0.29 0.27
C LEU A 30 -13.82 -0.53 1.67
N ASP A 31 -15.13 -0.50 1.83
CA ASP A 31 -15.79 -0.73 3.13
C ASP A 31 -15.48 -2.11 3.70
N GLY A 32 -15.50 -3.14 2.85
CA GLY A 32 -15.16 -4.50 3.25
C GLY A 32 -13.70 -4.64 3.69
N ASP A 33 -12.78 -4.01 2.95
CA ASP A 33 -11.35 -4.03 3.26
C ASP A 33 -11.02 -3.23 4.52
N VAL A 34 -11.68 -2.09 4.72
CA VAL A 34 -11.59 -1.30 5.97
C VAL A 34 -12.13 -2.08 7.15
N ALA A 35 -13.27 -2.76 6.99
CA ALA A 35 -13.84 -3.59 8.06
C ALA A 35 -12.90 -4.74 8.45
N ALA A 36 -12.33 -5.47 7.48
CA ALA A 36 -11.35 -6.53 7.71
C ALA A 36 -10.09 -5.97 8.43
N THR A 37 -9.61 -4.81 8.00
CA THR A 37 -8.47 -4.15 8.64
C THR A 37 -8.77 -3.75 10.08
N ARG A 38 -9.94 -3.16 10.36
CA ARG A 38 -10.36 -2.77 11.71
C ARG A 38 -10.49 -3.96 12.66
N GLN A 39 -10.98 -5.12 12.19
CA GLN A 39 -11.02 -6.35 12.99
C GLN A 39 -9.61 -6.76 13.46
N VAL A 40 -8.61 -6.66 12.59
CA VAL A 40 -7.22 -6.97 12.97
C VAL A 40 -6.67 -5.92 13.94
N ILE A 41 -6.99 -4.62 13.76
CA ILE A 41 -6.60 -3.55 14.70
C ILE A 41 -7.22 -3.79 16.08
N ASP A 42 -8.50 -4.13 16.14
CA ASP A 42 -9.21 -4.38 17.40
C ASP A 42 -8.58 -5.50 18.23
N ALA A 43 -8.07 -6.51 17.56
CA ALA A 43 -7.37 -7.64 18.19
C ALA A 43 -5.96 -7.30 18.73
N GLN A 44 -5.39 -6.12 18.39
CA GLN A 44 -4.10 -5.72 18.92
C GLN A 44 -4.22 -5.18 20.34
N ILE A 45 -3.22 -5.47 21.17
CA ILE A 45 -3.13 -4.95 22.55
C ILE A 45 -2.45 -3.58 22.56
N ASP A 46 -1.39 -3.43 21.79
CA ASP A 46 -0.54 -2.24 21.72
C ASP A 46 -0.99 -1.26 20.64
N PRO A 47 -0.52 0.01 20.69
CA PRO A 47 -0.68 0.98 19.60
C PRO A 47 -0.16 0.44 18.28
N VAL A 48 -0.81 0.81 17.17
CA VAL A 48 -0.61 0.22 15.84
C VAL A 48 -0.05 1.27 14.87
N VAL A 49 0.97 0.89 14.11
CA VAL A 49 1.33 1.53 12.84
C VAL A 49 0.70 0.71 11.70
N LEU A 50 -0.16 1.35 10.89
CA LEU A 50 -0.72 0.72 9.71
C LEU A 50 0.22 0.87 8.53
N VAL A 51 0.42 -0.20 7.77
CA VAL A 51 1.28 -0.23 6.58
C VAL A 51 0.45 -0.61 5.37
N GLY A 52 0.44 0.23 4.34
CA GLY A 52 -0.30 -0.01 3.10
C GLY A 52 0.60 0.05 1.87
N HIS A 53 0.50 -0.96 0.99
CA HIS A 53 1.11 -0.97 -0.32
C HIS A 53 0.05 -0.75 -1.40
N SER A 54 0.33 0.06 -2.40
CA SER A 54 -0.55 0.27 -3.55
C SER A 54 -1.97 0.68 -3.12
N TYR A 55 -3.02 -0.04 -3.56
CA TYR A 55 -4.39 0.13 -3.08
C TYR A 55 -4.52 0.02 -1.55
N GLY A 56 -3.67 -0.77 -0.90
CA GLY A 56 -3.65 -0.84 0.57
C GLY A 56 -3.44 0.51 1.25
N GLY A 57 -2.84 1.49 0.55
CA GLY A 57 -2.75 2.87 1.02
C GLY A 57 -4.12 3.54 1.18
N VAL A 58 -5.09 3.26 0.29
CA VAL A 58 -6.47 3.74 0.42
C VAL A 58 -7.11 3.16 1.68
N VAL A 59 -6.94 1.86 1.88
CA VAL A 59 -7.48 1.14 3.05
C VAL A 59 -6.91 1.70 4.36
N VAL A 60 -5.59 1.89 4.45
CA VAL A 60 -4.98 2.43 5.69
C VAL A 60 -5.30 3.90 5.89
N THR A 61 -5.55 4.67 4.83
CA THR A 61 -6.01 6.06 4.92
C THR A 61 -7.37 6.15 5.61
N GLU A 62 -8.32 5.28 5.29
CA GLU A 62 -9.66 5.26 5.90
C GLU A 62 -9.66 4.55 7.26
N ALA A 63 -9.04 3.38 7.36
CA ALA A 63 -8.98 2.61 8.61
C ALA A 63 -8.14 3.30 9.69
N GLY A 64 -7.18 4.13 9.30
CA GLY A 64 -6.23 4.80 10.18
C GLY A 64 -6.83 5.82 11.14
N THR A 65 -8.10 6.20 10.96
CA THR A 65 -8.87 7.02 11.92
C THR A 65 -9.15 6.27 13.24
N HIS A 66 -8.91 4.96 13.27
CA HIS A 66 -9.11 4.13 14.46
C HIS A 66 -8.24 4.61 15.64
N PRO A 67 -8.79 4.66 16.90
CA PRO A 67 -8.07 5.21 18.06
C PRO A 67 -6.74 4.50 18.41
N LYS A 68 -6.63 3.20 18.16
CA LYS A 68 -5.39 2.45 18.39
C LYS A 68 -4.29 2.74 17.35
N VAL A 69 -4.63 3.34 16.21
CA VAL A 69 -3.65 3.68 15.18
C VAL A 69 -2.91 4.96 15.56
N THR A 70 -1.60 4.89 15.59
CA THR A 70 -0.72 6.01 15.97
C THR A 70 0.11 6.55 14.82
N GLY A 71 0.22 5.81 13.71
CA GLY A 71 0.96 6.23 12.53
C GLY A 71 0.62 5.41 11.29
N LEU A 72 0.96 5.95 10.11
CA LEU A 72 0.68 5.36 8.80
C LEU A 72 1.97 5.24 7.99
N ALA A 73 2.21 4.10 7.36
CA ALA A 73 3.33 3.91 6.43
C ALA A 73 2.80 3.53 5.04
N TYR A 74 3.11 4.34 4.05
CA TYR A 74 2.74 4.15 2.65
C TYR A 74 3.94 3.59 1.88
N ILE A 75 3.77 2.45 1.23
CA ILE A 75 4.81 1.79 0.45
C ILE A 75 4.37 1.77 -1.01
N ALA A 76 4.96 2.62 -1.87
CA ALA A 76 4.54 2.75 -3.27
C ALA A 76 3.01 2.75 -3.40
N ALA A 77 2.30 3.61 -2.65
CA ALA A 77 0.89 3.47 -2.37
C ALA A 77 0.08 4.73 -2.72
N PHE A 78 -1.23 4.57 -2.88
CA PHE A 78 -2.15 5.70 -2.92
C PHE A 78 -2.34 6.30 -1.52
N ALA A 79 -2.37 7.63 -1.43
CA ALA A 79 -2.70 8.38 -0.21
C ALA A 79 -3.78 9.42 -0.54
N PRO A 80 -5.04 8.97 -0.73
CA PRO A 80 -6.14 9.82 -1.14
C PRO A 80 -6.56 10.83 -0.07
N ASP A 81 -7.17 11.92 -0.52
CA ASP A 81 -7.87 12.89 0.33
C ASP A 81 -9.38 12.62 0.36
N THR A 82 -10.12 13.37 1.15
CA THR A 82 -11.59 13.29 1.25
C THR A 82 -12.25 13.36 -0.13
N GLY A 83 -13.10 12.40 -0.44
CA GLY A 83 -13.82 12.28 -1.70
C GLY A 83 -13.00 11.69 -2.85
N GLU A 84 -11.70 11.45 -2.67
CA GLU A 84 -10.86 10.76 -3.66
C GLU A 84 -10.97 9.24 -3.55
N SER A 85 -10.81 8.57 -4.69
CA SER A 85 -10.66 7.13 -4.85
C SER A 85 -9.43 6.83 -5.70
N VAL A 86 -9.06 5.56 -5.85
CA VAL A 86 -8.02 5.20 -6.84
C VAL A 86 -8.42 5.68 -8.23
N ASN A 87 -9.68 5.47 -8.62
CA ASN A 87 -10.17 5.87 -9.95
C ASN A 87 -9.99 7.37 -10.20
N THR A 88 -10.30 8.22 -9.23
CA THR A 88 -10.10 9.68 -9.38
C THR A 88 -8.63 10.08 -9.44
N LEU A 89 -7.76 9.41 -8.69
CA LEU A 89 -6.32 9.69 -8.66
C LEU A 89 -5.60 9.29 -9.94
N ILE A 90 -6.06 8.24 -10.63
CA ILE A 90 -5.47 7.77 -11.89
C ILE A 90 -6.10 8.42 -13.13
N ALA A 91 -7.19 9.19 -12.99
CA ALA A 91 -7.94 9.77 -14.11
C ALA A 91 -7.11 10.76 -14.95
N ASN A 92 -6.15 11.45 -14.33
CA ASN A 92 -5.31 12.47 -14.97
C ASN A 92 -3.82 12.16 -14.76
N PRO A 93 -3.27 11.14 -15.42
CA PRO A 93 -1.88 10.78 -15.25
C PRO A 93 -0.94 11.88 -15.76
N PRO A 94 0.26 12.03 -15.20
CA PRO A 94 1.28 12.91 -15.75
C PRO A 94 1.57 12.58 -17.23
N PRO A 95 1.89 13.59 -18.08
CA PRO A 95 2.24 13.32 -19.47
C PRO A 95 3.39 12.31 -19.59
N GLY A 96 3.20 11.29 -20.44
CA GLY A 96 4.19 10.23 -20.66
C GLY A 96 4.27 9.19 -19.54
N ALA A 97 3.40 9.25 -18.54
CA ALA A 97 3.35 8.24 -17.47
C ALA A 97 2.97 6.86 -18.04
N PRO A 98 3.57 5.77 -17.52
CA PRO A 98 3.15 4.44 -17.87
C PRO A 98 1.66 4.23 -17.52
N VAL A 99 0.96 3.51 -18.38
CA VAL A 99 -0.43 3.12 -18.15
C VAL A 99 -0.44 1.71 -17.57
N PRO A 100 -0.96 1.51 -16.34
CA PRO A 100 -1.08 0.18 -15.76
C PRO A 100 -1.90 -0.75 -16.66
N PRO A 101 -1.44 -1.98 -16.94
CA PRO A 101 -2.10 -2.91 -17.84
C PRO A 101 -3.29 -3.61 -17.14
N ILE A 102 -4.24 -2.83 -16.65
CA ILE A 102 -5.44 -3.32 -15.98
C ILE A 102 -6.41 -3.85 -17.04
N VAL A 103 -6.90 -5.07 -16.84
CA VAL A 103 -7.89 -5.72 -17.70
C VAL A 103 -9.15 -6.07 -16.89
N PRO A 104 -10.34 -5.68 -17.36
CA PRO A 104 -11.58 -6.07 -16.71
C PRO A 104 -11.90 -7.54 -17.00
N THR A 105 -12.50 -8.22 -16.02
CA THR A 105 -13.11 -9.54 -16.20
C THR A 105 -14.60 -9.40 -16.53
N SER A 106 -15.22 -10.47 -17.03
CA SER A 106 -16.64 -10.46 -17.42
C SER A 106 -17.62 -10.30 -16.24
N ASP A 107 -17.14 -10.55 -15.03
CA ASP A 107 -17.91 -10.54 -13.78
C ASP A 107 -17.64 -9.31 -12.91
N GLY A 108 -17.00 -8.27 -13.47
CA GLY A 108 -16.85 -6.96 -12.84
C GLY A 108 -15.63 -6.83 -11.93
N PHE A 109 -14.64 -7.70 -12.09
CA PHE A 109 -13.34 -7.57 -11.41
C PHE A 109 -12.27 -7.04 -12.35
N LEU A 110 -11.15 -6.67 -11.75
CA LEU A 110 -9.97 -6.16 -12.42
C LEU A 110 -8.77 -7.05 -12.10
N LEU A 111 -7.97 -7.32 -13.12
CA LEU A 111 -6.69 -8.01 -13.01
C LEU A 111 -5.64 -7.23 -13.81
N LEU A 112 -4.37 -7.50 -13.58
CA LEU A 112 -3.31 -7.05 -14.48
C LEU A 112 -3.11 -8.10 -15.58
N ASP A 113 -2.88 -7.61 -16.80
CA ASP A 113 -2.47 -8.45 -17.93
C ASP A 113 -1.21 -9.26 -17.57
N ARG A 114 -1.33 -10.58 -17.55
CA ARG A 114 -0.26 -11.50 -17.15
C ARG A 114 1.01 -11.33 -17.99
N ALA A 115 0.87 -11.11 -19.30
CA ALA A 115 2.01 -10.94 -20.20
C ALA A 115 2.80 -9.63 -19.91
N LYS A 116 2.13 -8.64 -19.34
CA LYS A 116 2.72 -7.33 -19.01
C LYS A 116 3.07 -7.20 -17.52
N TYR A 117 2.68 -8.16 -16.69
CA TYR A 117 2.80 -8.09 -15.23
C TYR A 117 4.26 -7.86 -14.78
N HIS A 118 5.19 -8.69 -15.27
CA HIS A 118 6.62 -8.58 -14.92
C HIS A 118 7.13 -7.16 -15.22
N HIS A 119 6.93 -6.68 -16.45
CA HIS A 119 7.42 -5.35 -16.85
C HIS A 119 6.78 -4.21 -16.04
N SER A 120 5.49 -4.31 -15.70
CA SER A 120 4.74 -3.19 -15.11
C SER A 120 4.77 -3.19 -13.59
N PHE A 121 4.63 -4.37 -12.96
CA PHE A 121 4.48 -4.50 -11.52
C PHE A 121 5.76 -4.92 -10.80
N ALA A 122 6.53 -5.84 -11.39
CA ALA A 122 7.60 -6.57 -10.72
C ALA A 122 8.91 -6.59 -11.55
N ALA A 123 9.26 -5.44 -12.17
CA ALA A 123 10.35 -5.35 -13.15
C ALA A 123 11.74 -5.66 -12.57
N ASP A 124 11.92 -5.55 -11.27
CA ASP A 124 13.16 -5.82 -10.53
C ASP A 124 13.18 -7.20 -9.83
N LEU A 125 12.15 -8.01 -10.04
CA LEU A 125 12.12 -9.40 -9.57
C LEU A 125 12.58 -10.37 -10.66
N THR A 126 12.88 -11.63 -10.27
CA THR A 126 13.15 -12.67 -11.25
C THR A 126 11.90 -12.99 -12.07
N THR A 127 12.09 -13.52 -13.28
CA THR A 127 10.98 -13.95 -14.15
C THR A 127 10.07 -14.96 -13.45
N GLU A 128 10.66 -15.90 -12.69
CA GLU A 128 9.91 -16.91 -11.94
C GLU A 128 9.05 -16.30 -10.84
N GLN A 129 9.59 -15.38 -10.05
CA GLN A 129 8.85 -14.67 -9.01
C GLN A 129 7.70 -13.84 -9.61
N ALA A 130 7.98 -13.10 -10.69
CA ALA A 130 6.98 -12.30 -11.36
C ALA A 130 5.86 -13.15 -12.00
N ALA A 131 6.21 -14.31 -12.56
CA ALA A 131 5.23 -15.27 -13.10
C ALA A 131 4.32 -15.83 -12.00
N PHE A 132 4.89 -16.25 -10.87
CA PHE A 132 4.11 -16.71 -9.71
C PHE A 132 3.14 -15.62 -9.23
N MET A 133 3.62 -14.38 -9.10
CA MET A 133 2.79 -13.25 -8.67
C MET A 133 1.67 -12.95 -9.68
N ALA A 134 1.94 -13.08 -10.98
CA ALA A 134 0.96 -12.90 -12.03
C ALA A 134 -0.12 -13.98 -12.02
N ASP A 135 0.26 -15.22 -11.69
CA ASP A 135 -0.67 -16.37 -11.66
C ASP A 135 -1.47 -16.44 -10.36
N SER A 136 -0.96 -15.84 -9.27
CA SER A 136 -1.60 -15.77 -7.95
C SER A 136 -2.32 -14.45 -7.66
N GLN A 137 -2.68 -13.68 -8.69
CA GLN A 137 -3.42 -12.44 -8.51
C GLN A 137 -4.77 -12.69 -7.83
N VAL A 138 -5.08 -11.85 -6.84
CA VAL A 138 -6.43 -11.76 -6.29
C VAL A 138 -7.23 -10.78 -7.15
N PRO A 139 -8.43 -11.13 -7.62
CA PRO A 139 -9.29 -10.21 -8.35
C PRO A 139 -9.60 -8.95 -7.53
N TRP A 140 -9.56 -7.79 -8.17
CA TRP A 140 -9.81 -6.51 -7.54
C TRP A 140 -11.17 -5.96 -7.98
N GLY A 141 -12.06 -5.71 -7.01
CA GLY A 141 -13.41 -5.24 -7.27
C GLY A 141 -13.44 -3.80 -7.81
N VAL A 142 -14.34 -3.54 -8.74
CA VAL A 142 -14.60 -2.18 -9.25
C VAL A 142 -15.09 -1.26 -8.11
N ASP A 143 -15.82 -1.80 -7.13
CA ASP A 143 -16.25 -1.03 -5.95
C ASP A 143 -15.06 -0.66 -5.05
N ALA A 144 -14.01 -1.48 -4.99
CA ALA A 144 -12.79 -1.13 -4.30
C ALA A 144 -11.98 -0.03 -5.03
N LEU A 145 -11.95 -0.07 -6.38
CA LEU A 145 -11.35 0.98 -7.22
C LEU A 145 -12.05 2.33 -7.03
N ASN A 146 -13.38 2.34 -6.92
CA ASN A 146 -14.22 3.54 -6.84
C ASN A 146 -14.50 4.01 -5.41
N GLY A 147 -14.17 3.22 -4.41
CA GLY A 147 -14.39 3.56 -3.01
C GLY A 147 -13.70 4.87 -2.63
N THR A 148 -14.46 5.84 -2.12
CA THR A 148 -13.97 7.18 -1.78
C THR A 148 -13.65 7.29 -0.29
N ILE A 149 -12.62 8.07 0.03
CA ILE A 149 -12.23 8.38 1.40
C ILE A 149 -13.21 9.36 2.04
N SER A 150 -13.64 9.06 3.25
CA SER A 150 -14.49 9.93 4.06
C SER A 150 -13.66 10.85 4.97
N ALA A 151 -12.67 10.29 5.66
CA ALA A 151 -11.82 10.99 6.61
C ALA A 151 -10.37 10.50 6.51
N PRO A 152 -9.49 11.20 5.78
CA PRO A 152 -8.12 10.75 5.59
C PRO A 152 -7.31 10.85 6.87
N ALA A 153 -6.87 9.71 7.38
CA ALA A 153 -6.16 9.62 8.67
C ALA A 153 -4.84 10.39 8.71
N TRP A 154 -4.17 10.57 7.56
CA TRP A 154 -2.94 11.34 7.46
C TRP A 154 -3.09 12.83 7.80
N ARG A 155 -4.33 13.36 7.85
CA ARG A 155 -4.59 14.74 8.32
C ARG A 155 -4.42 14.91 9.84
N VAL A 156 -4.49 13.80 10.59
CA VAL A 156 -4.48 13.81 12.06
C VAL A 156 -3.46 12.83 12.67
N LYS A 157 -2.81 12.05 11.84
CA LYS A 157 -1.78 11.06 12.24
C LYS A 157 -0.49 11.32 11.47
N PRO A 158 0.68 11.14 12.10
CA PRO A 158 1.95 11.17 11.39
C PRO A 158 2.01 10.06 10.35
N SER A 159 2.70 10.33 9.25
CA SER A 159 2.83 9.37 8.16
C SER A 159 4.22 9.34 7.56
N TRP A 160 4.60 8.18 7.06
CA TRP A 160 5.85 7.89 6.37
C TRP A 160 5.55 7.33 4.99
N TYR A 161 6.36 7.68 4.01
CA TYR A 161 6.11 7.28 2.63
C TYR A 161 7.41 6.79 1.97
N LEU A 162 7.39 5.56 1.46
CA LEU A 162 8.44 5.04 0.60
C LEU A 162 8.01 5.20 -0.86
N VAL A 163 8.74 6.02 -1.60
CA VAL A 163 8.59 6.20 -3.05
C VAL A 163 9.46 5.17 -3.78
N ALA A 164 8.84 4.34 -4.60
CA ALA A 164 9.55 3.43 -5.49
C ALA A 164 9.89 4.17 -6.79
N THR A 165 11.19 4.45 -7.03
CA THR A 165 11.59 5.38 -8.11
C THR A 165 11.49 4.80 -9.51
N GLU A 166 11.28 3.48 -9.65
CA GLU A 166 11.11 2.78 -10.93
C GLU A 166 9.69 2.18 -11.08
N ASP A 167 8.75 2.67 -10.28
CA ASP A 167 7.36 2.21 -10.28
C ASP A 167 6.65 2.58 -11.60
N ARG A 168 6.07 1.58 -12.26
CA ARG A 168 5.30 1.72 -13.51
C ARG A 168 3.80 1.53 -13.32
N MET A 169 3.35 1.33 -12.07
CA MET A 169 1.93 1.24 -11.69
C MET A 169 1.42 2.57 -11.12
N ILE A 170 2.14 3.15 -10.16
CA ILE A 170 1.89 4.48 -9.62
C ILE A 170 3.13 5.32 -9.95
N PRO A 171 3.07 6.21 -10.94
CA PRO A 171 4.25 6.98 -11.35
C PRO A 171 4.91 7.70 -10.18
N PRO A 172 6.25 7.69 -10.05
CA PRO A 172 6.95 8.32 -8.93
C PRO A 172 6.58 9.81 -8.70
N PRO A 173 6.32 10.64 -9.72
CA PRO A 173 5.82 11.99 -9.50
C PRO A 173 4.46 12.03 -8.78
N ALA A 174 3.55 11.09 -9.06
CA ALA A 174 2.27 11.00 -8.37
C ALA A 174 2.45 10.56 -6.91
N GLN A 175 3.34 9.59 -6.65
CA GLN A 175 3.70 9.18 -5.28
C GLN A 175 4.26 10.36 -4.48
N ARG A 176 5.21 11.12 -5.03
CA ARG A 176 5.78 12.32 -4.38
C ARG A 176 4.72 13.39 -4.09
N SER A 177 3.80 13.60 -5.02
CA SER A 177 2.70 14.56 -4.84
C SER A 177 1.78 14.17 -3.70
N MET A 178 1.37 12.90 -3.62
CA MET A 178 0.54 12.39 -2.52
C MET A 178 1.28 12.44 -1.19
N ALA A 179 2.55 12.05 -1.14
CA ALA A 179 3.38 12.10 0.06
C ALA A 179 3.56 13.53 0.58
N ALA A 180 3.84 14.50 -0.31
CA ALA A 180 3.97 15.91 0.04
C ALA A 180 2.65 16.48 0.57
N ARG A 181 1.51 16.16 -0.06
CA ARG A 181 0.18 16.57 0.40
C ARG A 181 -0.14 16.01 1.78
N ALA A 182 0.23 14.76 2.04
CA ALA A 182 0.03 14.12 3.34
C ALA A 182 1.01 14.60 4.41
N GLY A 183 2.01 15.41 4.07
CA GLY A 183 3.06 15.84 5.01
C GLY A 183 3.90 14.68 5.54
N SER A 184 4.05 13.62 4.75
CA SER A 184 4.76 12.40 5.16
C SER A 184 6.27 12.61 5.24
N THR A 185 6.94 11.93 6.18
CA THR A 185 8.39 11.70 6.10
C THR A 185 8.67 10.78 4.90
N VAL A 186 9.52 11.22 3.96
CA VAL A 186 9.70 10.53 2.67
C VAL A 186 11.07 9.91 2.57
N VAL A 187 11.12 8.64 2.12
CA VAL A 187 12.34 8.00 1.61
C VAL A 187 12.10 7.56 0.16
N GLU A 188 13.14 7.63 -0.68
CA GLU A 188 13.09 7.16 -2.05
C GLU A 188 14.03 5.97 -2.23
N VAL A 189 13.52 4.92 -2.85
CA VAL A 189 14.26 3.68 -3.05
C VAL A 189 14.12 3.23 -4.51
N ALA A 190 15.25 2.85 -5.13
CA ALA A 190 15.22 2.27 -6.47
C ALA A 190 14.55 0.89 -6.42
N GLY A 191 13.51 0.72 -7.21
CA GLY A 191 12.75 -0.52 -7.31
C GLY A 191 11.43 -0.33 -8.02
N SER A 192 10.84 -1.44 -8.44
CA SER A 192 9.54 -1.51 -9.11
C SER A 192 8.38 -1.33 -8.11
N HIS A 193 7.15 -1.47 -8.62
CA HIS A 193 5.96 -1.47 -7.75
C HIS A 193 5.98 -2.60 -6.71
N ALA A 194 6.68 -3.72 -6.98
CA ALA A 194 6.85 -4.84 -6.04
C ALA A 194 7.96 -4.60 -5.00
N ILE A 195 8.27 -3.36 -4.66
CA ILE A 195 9.40 -2.96 -3.80
C ILE A 195 9.43 -3.63 -2.43
N TYR A 196 8.27 -3.99 -1.87
CA TYR A 196 8.18 -4.71 -0.60
C TYR A 196 8.67 -6.17 -0.69
N VAL A 197 8.79 -6.70 -1.92
CA VAL A 197 9.40 -7.99 -2.22
C VAL A 197 10.88 -7.85 -2.58
N SER A 198 11.22 -6.87 -3.45
CA SER A 198 12.58 -6.68 -3.95
C SER A 198 13.51 -5.99 -2.96
N GLN A 199 12.97 -5.07 -2.12
CA GLN A 199 13.73 -4.28 -1.16
C GLN A 199 13.14 -4.38 0.27
N PRO A 200 12.93 -5.60 0.82
CA PRO A 200 12.24 -5.77 2.11
C PRO A 200 12.97 -5.09 3.27
N ALA A 201 14.30 -4.96 3.19
CA ALA A 201 15.09 -4.30 4.22
C ALA A 201 14.81 -2.78 4.29
N ALA A 202 14.67 -2.11 3.15
CA ALA A 202 14.34 -0.69 3.09
C ALA A 202 12.91 -0.44 3.60
N VAL A 203 11.96 -1.30 3.23
CA VAL A 203 10.58 -1.23 3.71
C VAL A 203 10.52 -1.45 5.23
N ALA A 204 11.21 -2.48 5.75
CA ALA A 204 11.26 -2.74 7.18
C ALA A 204 11.92 -1.57 7.96
N ALA A 205 12.93 -0.92 7.38
CA ALA A 205 13.58 0.24 7.99
C ALA A 205 12.61 1.41 8.18
N LEU A 206 11.83 1.77 7.14
CA LEU A 206 10.81 2.82 7.23
C LEU A 206 9.73 2.48 8.28
N ILE A 207 9.27 1.24 8.33
CA ILE A 207 8.26 0.80 9.30
C ILE A 207 8.81 0.91 10.74
N LYS A 208 10.07 0.56 10.95
CA LYS A 208 10.73 0.67 12.27
C LYS A 208 10.93 2.13 12.69
N GLU A 209 11.29 3.00 11.75
CA GLU A 209 11.37 4.44 11.99
C GLU A 209 10.00 4.97 12.46
N ALA A 210 8.94 4.68 11.72
CA ALA A 210 7.58 5.04 12.07
C ALA A 210 7.20 4.57 13.49
N ALA A 211 7.44 3.28 13.78
CA ALA A 211 7.12 2.70 15.09
C ALA A 211 7.92 3.35 16.24
N THR A 212 9.18 3.72 16.00
CA THR A 212 10.04 4.37 16.99
C THR A 212 9.59 5.79 17.29
N GLU A 213 9.27 6.56 16.26
CA GLU A 213 8.88 7.97 16.41
C GLU A 213 7.52 8.09 17.12
N VAL A 214 6.50 7.27 16.74
CA VAL A 214 5.20 7.30 17.44
C VAL A 214 5.30 6.85 18.89
N SER A 215 6.20 5.91 19.21
CA SER A 215 6.45 5.46 20.58
C SER A 215 7.12 6.53 21.44
N SER A 216 7.94 7.39 20.83
CA SER A 216 8.63 8.49 21.51
C SER A 216 7.71 9.67 21.77
N ALA A 217 6.76 9.94 20.87
CA ALA A 217 5.79 11.04 21.00
C ALA A 217 4.69 10.77 22.04
N GLY A 218 4.47 9.51 22.40
CA GLY A 218 3.48 9.09 23.42
C GLY A 218 4.01 9.05 24.85
N ARG A 219 5.28 9.36 25.05
CA ARG A 219 5.93 9.49 26.36
C ARG A 219 6.08 10.94 26.73
#